data_f86e72fef5c4e9c967b06df02ff41a69
#
_entry.id   f86e72fef5c4e9c967b06df02ff41a69
#
_cell.length_a   1.000
_cell.length_b   1.000
_cell.length_c   1.000
_cell.angle_alpha   90.00
_cell.angle_beta   90.00
_cell.angle_gamma   90.00
#
_symmetry.space_group_name_H-M   'P 1'
#
loop_
_entity.id
_entity.type
_entity.pdbx_description
1 polymer ?
#
loop_
_entity_poly.entity_id
_entity_poly.type
_entity_poly.pdbx_seq_one_letter_code
_entity_poly.pdbx_strand_id
1 'polypeptide(L)'
;MTDLLPTPITVVGAGPAGIMAAYTAAEAGIDVTLIDDNPLPGGQYYRQSPPEFKFAKPLDAFSGRLDANEIFPKLDHPRIRQIYGTQVWGVFDGHTLALADNEQSYLLNTDRLILATGAYDRPMAFPGWTLPGILGAGATLRMIKTQWVLPGKRILLAGLGPLQLALADALLKAGAEVVCVAEAADPLLSWRELPKFWGHWDRLGEALQYTNTLRERHVPLLFNHAIVEAAGKECVERATIARLDAQGAPIPGTERHYDVDAVCLGYGLLPAFQLAVALGCKLRFDQQLNWFAPVHDENMETTQPGVFVAGDVTDIAGSKVAVVEGQ
;
A
#
# COMPACT_ATOMS: atom_id res chain seq x y z
N MET A 1 -10.17 -28.09 -13.31
CA MET A 1 -10.34 -27.24 -12.12
C MET A 1 -10.79 -28.16 -10.99
N THR A 2 -10.11 -28.18 -9.87
CA THR A 2 -10.49 -28.96 -8.70
C THR A 2 -11.29 -28.05 -7.77
N ASP A 3 -12.42 -28.53 -7.24
CA ASP A 3 -13.21 -27.75 -6.30
C ASP A 3 -12.62 -27.88 -4.89
N LEU A 4 -12.50 -26.78 -4.19
CA LEU A 4 -12.19 -26.75 -2.77
C LEU A 4 -13.48 -26.96 -1.94
N LEU A 5 -13.33 -27.47 -0.73
CA LEU A 5 -14.46 -27.58 0.19
C LEU A 5 -15.07 -26.18 0.43
N PRO A 6 -16.42 -26.03 0.34
CA PRO A 6 -17.09 -24.78 0.62
C PRO A 6 -16.80 -24.29 2.04
N THR A 7 -16.88 -22.99 2.24
CA THR A 7 -16.67 -22.36 3.54
C THR A 7 -17.77 -21.32 3.80
N PRO A 8 -18.27 -21.19 5.05
CA PRO A 8 -19.27 -20.18 5.39
C PRO A 8 -18.80 -18.75 5.12
N ILE A 9 -17.52 -18.46 5.44
CA ILE A 9 -16.92 -17.14 5.20
C ILE A 9 -15.57 -17.30 4.51
N THR A 10 -15.38 -16.54 3.44
CA THR A 10 -14.05 -16.34 2.82
C THR A 10 -13.61 -14.89 3.00
N VAL A 11 -12.38 -14.71 3.44
CA VAL A 11 -11.70 -13.41 3.52
C VAL A 11 -10.60 -13.37 2.46
N VAL A 12 -10.63 -12.36 1.60
CA VAL A 12 -9.61 -12.13 0.56
C VAL A 12 -8.70 -10.99 0.97
N GLY A 13 -7.44 -11.32 1.24
CA GLY A 13 -6.40 -10.44 1.74
C GLY A 13 -6.06 -10.68 3.20
N ALA A 14 -4.81 -11.10 3.48
CA ALA A 14 -4.29 -11.33 4.84
C ALA A 14 -3.50 -10.11 5.35
N GLY A 15 -3.96 -8.90 5.05
CA GLY A 15 -3.54 -7.65 5.68
C GLY A 15 -4.17 -7.47 7.07
N PRO A 16 -3.90 -6.35 7.78
CA PRO A 16 -4.46 -6.09 9.11
C PRO A 16 -5.97 -6.28 9.21
N ALA A 17 -6.73 -5.74 8.25
CA ALA A 17 -8.18 -5.88 8.21
C ALA A 17 -8.63 -7.34 8.05
N GLY A 18 -8.06 -8.05 7.06
CA GLY A 18 -8.45 -9.43 6.78
C GLY A 18 -8.09 -10.41 7.89
N ILE A 19 -6.94 -10.22 8.55
CA ILE A 19 -6.56 -11.04 9.73
C ILE A 19 -7.58 -10.83 10.85
N MET A 20 -7.96 -9.59 11.12
CA MET A 20 -8.94 -9.29 12.18
C MET A 20 -10.33 -9.79 11.83
N ALA A 21 -10.77 -9.63 10.58
CA ALA A 21 -12.05 -10.17 10.12
C ALA A 21 -12.12 -11.71 10.25
N ALA A 22 -11.05 -12.39 9.83
CA ALA A 22 -10.97 -13.85 9.98
C ALA A 22 -10.98 -14.28 11.45
N TYR A 23 -10.23 -13.59 12.30
CA TYR A 23 -10.17 -13.88 13.73
C TYR A 23 -11.52 -13.63 14.41
N THR A 24 -12.16 -12.47 14.17
CA THR A 24 -13.45 -12.12 14.79
C THR A 24 -14.55 -13.13 14.42
N ALA A 25 -14.63 -13.53 13.15
CA ALA A 25 -15.57 -14.53 12.70
C ALA A 25 -15.28 -15.93 13.33
N ALA A 26 -14.00 -16.30 13.44
CA ALA A 26 -13.59 -17.56 14.06
C ALA A 26 -13.90 -17.60 15.57
N GLU A 27 -13.68 -16.50 16.30
CA GLU A 27 -14.09 -16.36 17.72
C GLU A 27 -15.61 -16.45 17.90
N ALA A 28 -16.40 -16.01 16.92
CA ALA A 28 -17.85 -16.19 16.89
C ALA A 28 -18.28 -17.64 16.54
N GLY A 29 -17.33 -18.57 16.37
CA GLY A 29 -17.59 -19.99 16.11
C GLY A 29 -17.82 -20.34 14.64
N ILE A 30 -17.52 -19.45 13.70
CA ILE A 30 -17.69 -19.63 12.26
C ILE A 30 -16.37 -20.11 11.64
N ASP A 31 -16.44 -21.08 10.72
CA ASP A 31 -15.27 -21.52 9.96
C ASP A 31 -14.96 -20.52 8.83
N VAL A 32 -13.70 -20.12 8.74
CA VAL A 32 -13.24 -19.06 7.81
C VAL A 32 -12.11 -19.59 6.94
N THR A 33 -12.15 -19.25 5.64
CA THR A 33 -11.00 -19.40 4.76
C THR A 33 -10.39 -18.03 4.49
N LEU A 34 -9.13 -17.83 4.86
CA LEU A 34 -8.34 -16.61 4.62
C LEU A 34 -7.39 -16.87 3.44
N ILE A 35 -7.49 -16.04 2.40
CA ILE A 35 -6.71 -16.18 1.16
C ILE A 35 -5.85 -14.95 0.94
N ASP A 36 -4.58 -15.14 0.55
CA ASP A 36 -3.70 -14.04 0.16
C ASP A 36 -2.76 -14.47 -0.99
N ASP A 37 -2.46 -13.55 -1.90
CA ASP A 37 -1.55 -13.77 -3.03
C ASP A 37 -0.08 -13.80 -2.60
N ASN A 38 0.24 -13.28 -1.42
CA ASN A 38 1.57 -13.36 -0.86
C ASN A 38 1.80 -14.69 -0.15
N PRO A 39 3.05 -15.17 -0.10
CA PRO A 39 3.37 -16.43 0.58
C PRO A 39 3.27 -16.35 2.11
N LEU A 40 3.22 -15.14 2.68
CA LEU A 40 3.13 -14.88 4.11
C LEU A 40 2.08 -13.80 4.42
N PRO A 41 1.37 -13.90 5.55
CA PRO A 41 0.40 -12.90 5.97
C PRO A 41 1.06 -11.57 6.36
N GLY A 42 0.23 -10.52 6.49
CA GLY A 42 0.65 -9.20 6.97
C GLY A 42 0.36 -8.05 6.00
N GLY A 43 -0.02 -8.37 4.75
CA GLY A 43 -0.35 -7.37 3.73
C GLY A 43 0.82 -6.42 3.44
N GLN A 44 0.54 -5.14 3.25
CA GLN A 44 1.58 -4.13 2.99
C GLN A 44 2.25 -3.62 4.28
N TYR A 45 1.50 -3.56 5.38
CA TYR A 45 1.98 -2.96 6.62
C TYR A 45 2.88 -3.89 7.43
N TYR A 46 2.44 -5.14 7.68
CA TYR A 46 3.20 -6.16 8.43
C TYR A 46 3.97 -7.12 7.54
N ARG A 47 4.33 -6.69 6.34
CA ARG A 47 4.97 -7.55 5.35
C ARG A 47 6.24 -8.20 5.89
N GLN A 48 6.33 -9.51 5.72
CA GLN A 48 7.43 -10.34 6.21
C GLN A 48 8.44 -10.62 5.08
N SER A 49 9.70 -10.81 5.45
CA SER A 49 10.73 -11.34 4.54
C SER A 49 10.58 -12.85 4.41
N PRO A 50 10.99 -13.44 3.27
CA PRO A 50 11.05 -14.89 3.13
C PRO A 50 11.80 -15.55 4.28
N PRO A 51 11.33 -16.71 4.82
CA PRO A 51 11.95 -17.36 5.97
C PRO A 51 13.41 -17.78 5.73
N GLU A 52 13.77 -17.98 4.47
CA GLU A 52 15.11 -18.39 4.05
C GLU A 52 16.11 -17.23 4.19
N PHE A 53 15.64 -15.99 4.25
CA PHE A 53 16.49 -14.82 4.38
C PHE A 53 16.98 -14.68 5.82
N LYS A 54 18.26 -14.92 6.05
CA LYS A 54 18.93 -14.77 7.36
C LYS A 54 19.74 -13.47 7.36
N PHE A 55 19.37 -12.55 8.23
CA PHE A 55 20.05 -11.26 8.33
C PHE A 55 20.78 -11.13 9.67
N ALA A 56 22.00 -10.62 9.62
CA ALA A 56 22.79 -10.34 10.82
C ALA A 56 22.18 -9.22 11.68
N LYS A 57 21.50 -8.25 11.07
CA LYS A 57 20.73 -7.20 11.72
C LYS A 57 19.47 -6.94 10.92
N PRO A 58 18.27 -7.18 11.49
CA PRO A 58 17.03 -6.72 10.88
C PRO A 58 17.08 -5.20 10.71
N LEU A 59 16.61 -4.68 9.59
CA LEU A 59 16.36 -3.25 9.46
C LEU A 59 15.23 -2.89 10.43
N ASP A 60 15.57 -2.33 11.59
CA ASP A 60 14.60 -1.79 12.56
C ASP A 60 13.87 -0.54 12.04
N ALA A 61 13.97 -0.30 10.73
CA ALA A 61 13.52 0.91 10.07
C ALA A 61 11.99 1.08 9.97
N PHE A 62 11.21 0.10 10.46
CA PHE A 62 9.76 0.14 10.28
C PHE A 62 9.03 -0.19 11.58
N SER A 63 8.36 0.80 12.13
CA SER A 63 7.65 0.83 13.40
C SER A 63 6.48 -0.17 13.56
N GLY A 64 6.10 -0.90 12.52
CA GLY A 64 4.97 -1.85 12.58
C GLY A 64 5.25 -3.20 13.23
N ARG A 65 6.47 -3.49 13.71
CA ARG A 65 6.81 -4.81 14.26
C ARG A 65 6.19 -5.12 15.63
N LEU A 66 5.96 -4.12 16.47
CA LEU A 66 5.39 -4.34 17.80
C LEU A 66 3.96 -4.89 17.70
N ASP A 67 3.14 -4.29 16.83
CA ASP A 67 1.76 -4.70 16.62
C ASP A 67 1.65 -6.04 15.88
N ALA A 68 2.66 -6.42 15.08
CA ALA A 68 2.70 -7.71 14.39
C ALA A 68 2.73 -8.90 15.36
N ASN A 69 3.42 -8.77 16.51
CA ASN A 69 3.46 -9.79 17.54
C ASN A 69 2.10 -10.02 18.22
N GLU A 70 1.18 -9.07 18.11
CA GLU A 70 -0.17 -9.18 18.66
C GLU A 70 -1.18 -9.74 17.64
N ILE A 71 -0.94 -9.47 16.35
CA ILE A 71 -1.91 -9.80 15.30
C ILE A 71 -1.68 -11.20 14.72
N PHE A 72 -0.43 -11.63 14.50
CA PHE A 72 -0.15 -12.93 13.89
C PHE A 72 -0.59 -14.13 14.71
N PRO A 73 -0.47 -14.18 16.05
CA PRO A 73 -0.98 -15.29 16.83
C PRO A 73 -2.48 -15.56 16.68
N LYS A 74 -3.25 -14.56 16.24
CA LYS A 74 -4.68 -14.72 15.96
C LYS A 74 -4.97 -15.66 14.80
N LEU A 75 -4.00 -15.84 13.89
CA LEU A 75 -4.09 -16.76 12.76
C LEU A 75 -3.97 -18.24 13.17
N ASP A 76 -3.46 -18.53 14.37
CA ASP A 76 -3.35 -19.91 14.89
C ASP A 76 -4.70 -20.47 15.35
N HIS A 77 -5.79 -19.73 15.16
CA HIS A 77 -7.13 -20.17 15.55
C HIS A 77 -7.59 -21.38 14.70
N PRO A 78 -8.11 -22.47 15.32
CA PRO A 78 -8.40 -23.75 14.63
C PRO A 78 -9.50 -23.65 13.56
N ARG A 79 -10.33 -22.60 13.59
CA ARG A 79 -11.36 -22.34 12.57
C ARG A 79 -10.90 -21.49 11.41
N ILE A 80 -9.63 -21.08 11.37
CA ILE A 80 -9.08 -20.29 10.27
C ILE A 80 -8.25 -21.20 9.37
N ARG A 81 -8.79 -21.50 8.19
CA ARG A 81 -8.05 -22.14 7.10
C ARG A 81 -7.28 -21.09 6.33
N GLN A 82 -5.96 -21.16 6.31
CA GLN A 82 -5.09 -20.22 5.64
C GLN A 82 -4.64 -20.75 4.27
N ILE A 83 -4.79 -19.96 3.22
CA ILE A 83 -4.38 -20.26 1.84
C ILE A 83 -3.54 -19.09 1.34
N TYR A 84 -2.22 -19.27 1.29
CA TYR A 84 -1.26 -18.26 0.87
C TYR A 84 -0.65 -18.58 -0.50
N GLY A 85 -0.02 -17.57 -1.15
CA GLY A 85 0.53 -17.71 -2.49
C GLY A 85 -0.53 -17.98 -3.55
N THR A 86 -1.78 -17.59 -3.26
CA THR A 86 -2.94 -17.92 -4.09
C THR A 86 -3.70 -16.66 -4.48
N GLN A 87 -3.77 -16.40 -5.76
CA GLN A 87 -4.47 -15.24 -6.32
C GLN A 87 -5.95 -15.54 -6.54
N VAL A 88 -6.83 -14.65 -6.09
CA VAL A 88 -8.23 -14.59 -6.52
C VAL A 88 -8.27 -13.78 -7.81
N TRP A 89 -8.44 -14.44 -8.94
CA TRP A 89 -8.45 -13.78 -10.25
C TRP A 89 -9.84 -13.52 -10.81
N GLY A 90 -10.87 -14.10 -10.22
CA GLY A 90 -12.25 -13.89 -10.64
C GLY A 90 -13.25 -14.27 -9.58
N VAL A 91 -14.47 -13.76 -9.74
CA VAL A 91 -15.63 -14.07 -8.92
C VAL A 91 -16.80 -14.30 -9.86
N PHE A 92 -17.58 -15.34 -9.61
CA PHE A 92 -18.73 -15.74 -10.41
C PHE A 92 -20.00 -15.81 -9.55
N ASP A 93 -21.11 -16.10 -10.18
CA ASP A 93 -22.42 -16.17 -9.55
C ASP A 93 -22.42 -17.04 -8.29
N GLY A 94 -23.15 -16.57 -7.24
CA GLY A 94 -23.26 -17.29 -5.97
C GLY A 94 -21.98 -17.24 -5.12
N HIS A 95 -21.13 -16.22 -5.26
CA HIS A 95 -19.86 -16.05 -4.56
C HIS A 95 -18.87 -17.21 -4.81
N THR A 96 -18.81 -17.70 -6.03
CA THR A 96 -17.81 -18.68 -6.47
C THR A 96 -16.52 -17.95 -6.82
N LEU A 97 -15.47 -18.14 -6.03
CA LEU A 97 -14.15 -17.55 -6.27
C LEU A 97 -13.33 -18.46 -7.19
N ALA A 98 -12.72 -17.88 -8.21
CA ALA A 98 -11.71 -18.53 -9.03
C ALA A 98 -10.33 -18.19 -8.48
N LEU A 99 -9.61 -19.22 -8.08
CA LEU A 99 -8.32 -19.15 -7.43
C LEU A 99 -7.25 -19.75 -8.33
N ALA A 100 -6.04 -19.23 -8.26
CA ALA A 100 -4.86 -19.79 -8.90
C ALA A 100 -3.63 -19.64 -8.01
N ASP A 101 -2.87 -20.70 -7.92
CA ASP A 101 -1.50 -20.70 -7.43
C ASP A 101 -0.51 -20.93 -8.60
N ASN A 102 0.76 -21.22 -8.30
CA ASN A 102 1.77 -21.46 -9.32
C ASN A 102 1.61 -22.78 -10.07
N GLU A 103 0.78 -23.70 -9.60
CA GLU A 103 0.67 -25.06 -10.14
C GLU A 103 -0.70 -25.30 -10.78
N GLN A 104 -1.77 -24.76 -10.21
CA GLN A 104 -3.13 -25.10 -10.61
C GLN A 104 -4.15 -24.00 -10.35
N SER A 105 -5.33 -24.18 -10.92
CA SER A 105 -6.49 -23.32 -10.65
C SER A 105 -7.64 -24.16 -10.10
N TYR A 106 -8.40 -23.58 -9.18
CA TYR A 106 -9.50 -24.22 -8.50
C TYR A 106 -10.63 -23.23 -8.19
N LEU A 107 -11.80 -23.76 -7.83
CA LEU A 107 -12.97 -22.98 -7.44
C LEU A 107 -13.23 -23.14 -5.95
N LEU A 108 -13.66 -22.07 -5.30
CA LEU A 108 -14.11 -22.06 -3.91
C LEU A 108 -15.47 -21.37 -3.82
N ASN A 109 -16.45 -22.09 -3.29
CA ASN A 109 -17.76 -21.54 -2.99
C ASN A 109 -17.80 -21.03 -1.55
N THR A 110 -18.43 -19.86 -1.34
CA THR A 110 -18.58 -19.26 -0.02
C THR A 110 -19.96 -18.63 0.15
N ASP A 111 -20.53 -18.68 1.35
CA ASP A 111 -21.82 -18.02 1.63
C ASP A 111 -21.67 -16.51 1.85
N ARG A 112 -20.54 -16.09 2.40
CA ARG A 112 -20.20 -14.71 2.70
C ARG A 112 -18.77 -14.42 2.24
N LEU A 113 -18.55 -13.21 1.73
CA LEU A 113 -17.27 -12.77 1.21
C LEU A 113 -16.83 -11.45 1.86
N ILE A 114 -15.65 -11.42 2.44
CA ILE A 114 -15.04 -10.21 2.97
C ILE A 114 -13.85 -9.84 2.08
N LEU A 115 -13.93 -8.70 1.41
CA LEU A 115 -12.87 -8.15 0.58
C LEU A 115 -11.98 -7.22 1.43
N ALA A 116 -10.81 -7.71 1.82
CA ALA A 116 -9.77 -6.97 2.52
C ALA A 116 -8.53 -6.77 1.63
N THR A 117 -8.78 -6.48 0.35
CA THR A 117 -7.79 -6.42 -0.75
C THR A 117 -6.84 -5.23 -0.66
N GLY A 118 -7.10 -4.30 0.27
CA GLY A 118 -6.21 -3.18 0.55
C GLY A 118 -6.14 -2.15 -0.58
N ALA A 119 -4.94 -1.63 -0.82
CA ALA A 119 -4.68 -0.57 -1.79
C ALA A 119 -3.38 -0.79 -2.55
N TYR A 120 -3.22 -0.06 -3.65
CA TYR A 120 -2.01 -0.04 -4.49
C TYR A 120 -1.56 1.39 -4.77
N ASP A 121 -0.30 1.55 -5.19
CA ASP A 121 0.26 2.86 -5.51
C ASP A 121 -0.54 3.55 -6.62
N ARG A 122 -0.83 4.84 -6.44
CA ARG A 122 -1.42 5.68 -7.49
C ARG A 122 -0.40 5.88 -8.61
N PRO A 123 -0.68 5.42 -9.84
CA PRO A 123 0.19 5.71 -10.97
C PRO A 123 0.09 7.19 -11.35
N MET A 124 1.21 7.77 -11.77
CA MET A 124 1.30 9.12 -12.29
C MET A 124 1.95 9.06 -13.66
N ALA A 125 1.21 9.46 -14.69
CA ALA A 125 1.70 9.45 -16.07
C ALA A 125 2.43 10.78 -16.39
N PHE A 126 3.65 10.66 -16.89
CA PHE A 126 4.48 11.74 -17.41
C PHE A 126 5.43 11.17 -18.49
N PRO A 127 6.03 11.95 -19.37
CA PRO A 127 6.97 11.44 -20.35
C PRO A 127 8.06 10.58 -19.71
N GLY A 128 8.19 9.32 -20.15
CA GLY A 128 9.17 8.36 -19.63
C GLY A 128 8.76 7.58 -18.39
N TRP A 129 7.54 7.70 -17.86
CA TRP A 129 7.08 7.01 -16.65
C TRP A 129 7.08 5.46 -16.73
N THR A 130 7.16 4.90 -17.94
CA THR A 130 7.23 3.45 -18.17
C THR A 130 8.65 2.90 -18.25
N LEU A 131 9.68 3.74 -18.14
CA LEU A 131 11.07 3.27 -18.14
C LEU A 131 11.34 2.37 -16.93
N PRO A 132 12.09 1.27 -17.11
CA PRO A 132 12.62 0.50 -15.99
C PRO A 132 13.38 1.41 -15.00
N GLY A 133 13.14 1.20 -13.70
CA GLY A 133 13.67 2.07 -12.63
C GLY A 133 12.67 3.14 -12.16
N ILE A 134 11.51 3.30 -12.80
CA ILE A 134 10.40 4.10 -12.28
C ILE A 134 9.49 3.18 -11.46
N LEU A 135 9.35 3.45 -10.18
CA LEU A 135 8.69 2.58 -9.20
C LEU A 135 7.72 3.35 -8.32
N GLY A 136 6.64 2.71 -7.88
CA GLY A 136 5.78 3.25 -6.82
C GLY A 136 6.44 3.17 -5.45
N ALA A 137 5.99 4.00 -4.51
CA ALA A 137 6.51 4.04 -3.15
C ALA A 137 6.30 2.70 -2.41
N GLY A 138 5.13 2.08 -2.56
CA GLY A 138 4.81 0.76 -2.00
C GLY A 138 5.67 -0.35 -2.59
N ALA A 139 5.88 -0.33 -3.92
CA ALA A 139 6.79 -1.28 -4.58
C ALA A 139 8.22 -1.13 -4.06
N THR A 140 8.71 0.09 -3.91
CA THR A 140 10.04 0.38 -3.36
C THR A 140 10.17 -0.10 -1.92
N LEU A 141 9.18 0.20 -1.07
CA LEU A 141 9.16 -0.29 0.31
C LEU A 141 9.15 -1.83 0.37
N ARG A 142 8.41 -2.48 -0.53
CA ARG A 142 8.41 -3.93 -0.65
C ARG A 142 9.80 -4.48 -0.96
N MET A 143 10.51 -3.92 -1.94
CA MET A 143 11.87 -4.32 -2.28
C MET A 143 12.81 -4.22 -1.08
N ILE A 144 12.78 -3.11 -0.37
CA ILE A 144 13.67 -2.89 0.78
C ILE A 144 13.29 -3.79 1.97
N LYS A 145 12.00 -3.85 2.33
CA LYS A 145 11.54 -4.55 3.54
C LYS A 145 11.61 -6.07 3.43
N THR A 146 11.30 -6.63 2.26
CA THR A 146 11.14 -8.08 2.11
C THR A 146 12.24 -8.73 1.30
N GLN A 147 12.70 -8.06 0.24
CA GLN A 147 13.69 -8.60 -0.68
C GLN A 147 15.11 -8.13 -0.35
N TRP A 148 15.24 -7.09 0.50
CA TRP A 148 16.52 -6.47 0.88
C TRP A 148 17.33 -6.00 -0.33
N VAL A 149 16.62 -5.54 -1.35
CA VAL A 149 17.18 -5.03 -2.59
C VAL A 149 16.89 -3.54 -2.68
N LEU A 150 17.90 -2.74 -2.98
CA LEU A 150 17.74 -1.34 -3.34
C LEU A 150 17.24 -1.24 -4.79
N PRO A 151 16.27 -0.36 -5.08
CA PRO A 151 15.79 -0.13 -6.44
C PRO A 151 16.83 0.51 -7.35
N GLY A 152 17.83 1.16 -6.76
CA GLY A 152 18.94 1.84 -7.41
C GLY A 152 19.89 2.41 -6.39
N LYS A 153 20.99 3.02 -6.85
CA LYS A 153 21.99 3.69 -6.00
C LYS A 153 21.67 5.17 -5.80
N ARG A 154 21.28 5.84 -6.90
CA ARG A 154 20.97 7.28 -6.96
C ARG A 154 19.49 7.47 -7.23
N ILE A 155 18.74 7.86 -6.22
CA ILE A 155 17.27 7.78 -6.22
C ILE A 155 16.67 9.17 -6.04
N LEU A 156 15.74 9.53 -6.93
CA LEU A 156 14.87 10.70 -6.76
C LEU A 156 13.50 10.23 -6.24
N LEU A 157 12.98 10.90 -5.22
CA LEU A 157 11.60 10.71 -4.78
C LEU A 157 10.73 11.88 -5.27
N ALA A 158 9.56 11.55 -5.80
CA ALA A 158 8.58 12.55 -6.20
C ALA A 158 7.16 12.11 -5.82
N GLY A 159 6.38 13.00 -5.21
CA GLY A 159 5.02 12.65 -4.83
C GLY A 159 4.36 13.66 -3.91
N LEU A 160 3.45 13.17 -3.05
CA LEU A 160 2.64 13.98 -2.15
C LEU A 160 2.53 13.31 -0.78
N GLY A 161 2.87 14.07 0.27
CA GLY A 161 2.59 13.69 1.65
C GLY A 161 3.69 12.92 2.37
N PRO A 162 3.45 12.53 3.64
CA PRO A 162 4.50 12.09 4.57
C PRO A 162 5.13 10.74 4.23
N LEU A 163 4.48 9.91 3.41
CA LEU A 163 5.00 8.60 3.01
C LEU A 163 6.37 8.71 2.33
N GLN A 164 6.60 9.80 1.57
CA GLN A 164 7.88 10.05 0.92
C GLN A 164 9.02 10.27 1.90
N LEU A 165 8.75 10.98 3.02
CA LEU A 165 9.76 11.20 4.06
C LEU A 165 10.17 9.90 4.73
N ALA A 166 9.20 9.04 5.04
CA ALA A 166 9.46 7.71 5.59
C ALA A 166 10.23 6.81 4.60
N LEU A 167 9.88 6.89 3.30
CA LEU A 167 10.58 6.16 2.25
C LEU A 167 12.01 6.67 2.07
N ALA A 168 12.22 7.98 2.09
CA ALA A 168 13.55 8.59 2.00
C ALA A 168 14.45 8.14 3.16
N ASP A 169 13.94 8.16 4.39
CA ASP A 169 14.66 7.68 5.57
C ASP A 169 15.03 6.19 5.44
N ALA A 170 14.10 5.37 4.96
CA ALA A 170 14.32 3.94 4.73
C ALA A 170 15.41 3.68 3.67
N LEU A 171 15.38 4.41 2.55
CA LEU A 171 16.38 4.31 1.50
C LEU A 171 17.77 4.73 1.98
N LEU A 172 17.85 5.85 2.72
CA LEU A 172 19.10 6.34 3.30
C LEU A 172 19.69 5.34 4.31
N LYS A 173 18.86 4.73 5.15
CA LYS A 173 19.28 3.67 6.09
C LYS A 173 19.72 2.39 5.37
N ALA A 174 19.11 2.09 4.22
CA ALA A 174 19.50 0.97 3.38
C ALA A 174 20.76 1.24 2.55
N GLY A 175 21.32 2.46 2.58
CA GLY A 175 22.57 2.82 1.92
C GLY A 175 22.43 3.42 0.52
N ALA A 176 21.22 3.80 0.10
CA ALA A 176 21.03 4.54 -1.14
C ALA A 176 21.42 6.02 -0.99
N GLU A 177 21.80 6.65 -2.10
CA GLU A 177 21.91 8.11 -2.23
C GLU A 177 20.55 8.66 -2.68
N VAL A 178 19.86 9.38 -1.81
CA VAL A 178 18.65 10.13 -2.17
C VAL A 178 19.08 11.50 -2.69
N VAL A 179 18.95 11.74 -3.99
CA VAL A 179 19.44 12.97 -4.63
C VAL A 179 18.50 14.16 -4.43
N CYS A 180 17.20 13.88 -4.28
CA CYS A 180 16.17 14.91 -4.05
C CYS A 180 14.86 14.26 -3.60
N VAL A 181 14.11 14.96 -2.75
CA VAL A 181 12.69 14.70 -2.47
C VAL A 181 11.88 15.87 -3.01
N ALA A 182 11.12 15.62 -4.08
CA ALA A 182 10.20 16.58 -4.69
C ALA A 182 8.80 16.38 -4.11
N GLU A 183 8.38 17.30 -3.23
CA GLU A 183 7.08 17.30 -2.58
C GLU A 183 6.14 18.25 -3.34
N ALA A 184 5.05 17.71 -3.89
CA ALA A 184 4.11 18.50 -4.67
C ALA A 184 3.23 19.42 -3.81
N ALA A 185 3.12 19.15 -2.50
CA ALA A 185 2.34 20.01 -1.60
C ALA A 185 2.97 21.37 -1.38
N ASP A 186 2.10 22.38 -1.18
CA ASP A 186 2.50 23.68 -0.67
C ASP A 186 2.68 23.61 0.86
N PRO A 187 3.86 23.95 1.40
CA PRO A 187 4.09 23.96 2.83
C PRO A 187 3.14 24.92 3.58
N LEU A 188 2.71 26.03 2.95
CA LEU A 188 1.80 26.99 3.56
C LEU A 188 0.36 26.45 3.68
N LEU A 189 -0.08 25.60 2.75
CA LEU A 189 -1.36 24.88 2.86
C LEU A 189 -1.29 23.81 3.95
N SER A 190 -0.16 23.13 4.08
CA SER A 190 0.06 22.15 5.16
C SER A 190 -0.05 22.77 6.55
N TRP A 191 0.34 24.02 6.75
CA TRP A 191 0.20 24.75 8.03
C TRP A 191 -1.26 25.01 8.40
N ARG A 192 -2.15 25.21 7.43
CA ARG A 192 -3.60 25.37 7.67
C ARG A 192 -4.27 24.09 8.14
N GLU A 193 -3.69 22.94 7.82
CA GLU A 193 -4.18 21.63 8.25
C GLU A 193 -3.64 21.22 9.64
N LEU A 194 -2.66 21.94 10.21
CA LEU A 194 -2.09 21.66 11.53
C LEU A 194 -3.13 21.44 12.65
N PRO A 195 -4.24 22.20 12.72
CA PRO A 195 -5.26 21.96 13.72
C PRO A 195 -5.90 20.56 13.63
N LYS A 196 -5.92 19.94 12.45
CA LYS A 196 -6.42 18.57 12.24
C LYS A 196 -5.47 17.51 12.80
N PHE A 197 -4.21 17.84 13.04
CA PHE A 197 -3.23 16.96 13.68
C PHE A 197 -3.25 17.02 15.21
N TRP A 198 -4.16 17.84 15.79
CA TRP A 198 -4.31 17.91 17.23
C TRP A 198 -4.68 16.53 17.79
N GLY A 199 -3.81 15.98 18.66
CA GLY A 199 -3.95 14.61 19.17
C GLY A 199 -3.10 13.54 18.46
N HIS A 200 -2.44 13.85 17.33
CA HIS A 200 -1.57 12.95 16.58
C HIS A 200 -0.08 13.37 16.71
N TRP A 201 0.35 13.58 17.96
CA TRP A 201 1.71 14.06 18.28
C TRP A 201 2.82 13.09 17.87
N ASP A 202 2.52 11.78 17.88
CA ASP A 202 3.37 10.71 17.38
C ASP A 202 3.77 10.93 15.91
N ARG A 203 2.80 11.24 15.04
CA ARG A 203 3.04 11.50 13.61
C ARG A 203 3.86 12.76 13.36
N LEU A 204 3.66 13.80 14.19
CA LEU A 204 4.48 15.02 14.11
C LEU A 204 5.92 14.74 14.53
N GLY A 205 6.13 13.92 15.57
CA GLY A 205 7.46 13.48 16.00
C GLY A 205 8.20 12.71 14.91
N GLU A 206 7.52 11.78 14.24
CA GLU A 206 8.07 11.02 13.11
C GLU A 206 8.45 11.92 11.94
N ALA A 207 7.58 12.85 11.56
CA ALA A 207 7.84 13.80 10.46
C ALA A 207 9.06 14.69 10.76
N LEU A 208 9.22 15.16 12.00
CA LEU A 208 10.40 15.90 12.44
C LEU A 208 11.67 15.06 12.39
N GLN A 209 11.60 13.80 12.82
CA GLN A 209 12.73 12.88 12.73
C GLN A 209 13.18 12.67 11.28
N TYR A 210 12.24 12.40 10.37
CA TYR A 210 12.55 12.19 8.95
C TYR A 210 13.16 13.44 8.32
N THR A 211 12.60 14.62 8.61
CA THR A 211 13.15 15.88 8.08
C THR A 211 14.54 16.20 8.63
N ASN A 212 14.82 15.84 9.89
CA ASN A 212 16.16 15.96 10.45
C ASN A 212 17.15 15.01 9.77
N THR A 213 16.77 13.76 9.51
CA THR A 213 17.60 12.79 8.77
C THR A 213 17.96 13.34 7.37
N LEU A 214 16.97 13.89 6.65
CA LEU A 214 17.23 14.49 5.33
C LEU A 214 18.22 15.66 5.43
N ARG A 215 18.07 16.52 6.44
CA ARG A 215 18.98 17.66 6.67
C ARG A 215 20.41 17.21 6.98
N GLU A 216 20.58 16.22 7.87
CA GLU A 216 21.88 15.66 8.24
C GLU A 216 22.58 15.01 7.05
N ARG A 217 21.82 14.40 6.15
CA ARG A 217 22.31 13.76 4.93
C ARG A 217 22.40 14.72 3.73
N HIS A 218 22.12 16.02 3.94
CA HIS A 218 22.12 17.06 2.91
C HIS A 218 21.22 16.75 1.71
N VAL A 219 20.10 16.05 1.94
CA VAL A 219 19.12 15.75 0.90
C VAL A 219 18.19 16.95 0.68
N PRO A 220 18.11 17.50 -0.54
CA PRO A 220 17.19 18.59 -0.84
C PRO A 220 15.72 18.10 -0.71
N LEU A 221 14.93 18.80 0.12
CA LEU A 221 13.47 18.68 0.16
C LEU A 221 12.87 19.91 -0.51
N LEU A 222 12.25 19.70 -1.67
CA LEU A 222 11.73 20.77 -2.51
C LEU A 222 10.21 20.72 -2.52
N PHE A 223 9.58 21.70 -1.88
CA PHE A 223 8.12 21.86 -1.90
C PHE A 223 7.64 22.54 -3.18
N ASN A 224 6.36 22.31 -3.53
CA ASN A 224 5.77 22.79 -4.79
C ASN A 224 6.54 22.31 -6.03
N HIS A 225 7.07 21.09 -6.00
CA HIS A 225 7.77 20.49 -7.13
C HIS A 225 7.20 19.12 -7.45
N ALA A 226 7.07 18.81 -8.72
CA ALA A 226 6.69 17.49 -9.20
C ALA A 226 7.63 17.01 -10.30
N ILE A 227 7.66 15.69 -10.51
CA ILE A 227 8.33 15.10 -11.67
C ILE A 227 7.55 15.45 -12.93
N VAL A 228 8.26 15.86 -13.98
CA VAL A 228 7.67 16.23 -15.26
C VAL A 228 8.19 15.38 -16.43
N GLU A 229 9.34 14.73 -16.26
CA GLU A 229 9.93 13.88 -17.28
C GLU A 229 10.93 12.91 -16.67
N ALA A 230 11.03 11.72 -17.25
CA ALA A 230 12.15 10.81 -17.06
C ALA A 230 12.73 10.43 -18.43
N ALA A 231 14.05 10.35 -18.53
CA ALA A 231 14.74 10.02 -19.77
C ALA A 231 15.80 8.94 -19.53
N GLY A 232 16.03 8.12 -20.55
CA GLY A 232 17.02 7.05 -20.57
C GLY A 232 16.82 6.16 -21.79
N LYS A 233 17.72 5.21 -22.02
CA LYS A 233 17.62 4.28 -23.15
C LYS A 233 16.93 2.98 -22.77
N GLU A 234 17.53 2.20 -21.91
CA GLU A 234 17.01 0.90 -21.43
C GLU A 234 16.36 1.02 -20.04
N CYS A 235 16.81 1.98 -19.25
CA CYS A 235 16.29 2.31 -17.93
C CYS A 235 16.35 3.80 -17.73
N VAL A 236 15.82 4.29 -16.61
CA VAL A 236 15.92 5.71 -16.25
C VAL A 236 17.39 6.08 -16.00
N GLU A 237 17.85 7.15 -16.63
CA GLU A 237 19.19 7.74 -16.46
C GLU A 237 19.10 9.18 -15.94
N ARG A 238 17.97 9.84 -16.17
CA ARG A 238 17.72 11.22 -15.76
C ARG A 238 16.26 11.42 -15.38
N ALA A 239 16.05 12.17 -14.30
CA ALA A 239 14.73 12.67 -13.91
C ALA A 239 14.72 14.20 -13.93
N THR A 240 13.62 14.77 -14.42
CA THR A 240 13.39 16.22 -14.43
C THR A 240 12.21 16.55 -13.54
N ILE A 241 12.40 17.46 -12.59
CA ILE A 241 11.34 18.04 -11.78
C ILE A 241 11.15 19.50 -12.14
N ALA A 242 9.94 20.03 -11.95
CA ALA A 242 9.65 21.45 -12.13
C ALA A 242 8.84 21.98 -10.94
N ARG A 243 8.95 23.27 -10.70
CA ARG A 243 8.11 23.97 -9.74
C ARG A 243 6.67 24.03 -10.24
N LEU A 244 5.72 23.87 -9.32
CA LEU A 244 4.28 23.95 -9.60
C LEU A 244 3.76 25.38 -9.31
N ASP A 245 2.80 25.83 -10.10
CA ASP A 245 1.98 27.00 -9.82
C ASP A 245 0.84 26.68 -8.83
N ALA A 246 0.00 27.67 -8.55
CA ALA A 246 -1.13 27.53 -7.62
C ALA A 246 -2.23 26.58 -8.13
N GLN A 247 -2.23 26.24 -9.41
CA GLN A 247 -3.13 25.29 -10.05
C GLN A 247 -2.54 23.87 -10.16
N GLY A 248 -1.28 23.70 -9.71
CA GLY A 248 -0.54 22.43 -9.79
C GLY A 248 0.08 22.18 -11.17
N ALA A 249 0.12 23.17 -12.05
CA ALA A 249 0.77 23.05 -13.35
C ALA A 249 2.28 23.37 -13.26
N PRO A 250 3.14 22.67 -14.02
CA PRO A 250 4.58 22.95 -14.05
C PRO A 250 4.85 24.37 -14.61
N ILE A 251 5.69 25.14 -13.94
CA ILE A 251 6.12 26.48 -14.39
C ILE A 251 7.30 26.31 -15.34
N PRO A 252 7.19 26.70 -16.63
CA PRO A 252 8.29 26.60 -17.59
C PRO A 252 9.52 27.43 -17.16
N GLY A 253 10.72 26.87 -17.39
CA GLY A 253 12.00 27.52 -17.03
C GLY A 253 12.41 27.27 -15.56
N THR A 254 11.69 26.44 -14.82
CA THR A 254 12.04 26.06 -13.44
C THR A 254 12.55 24.63 -13.34
N GLU A 255 12.76 23.98 -14.47
CA GLU A 255 13.18 22.58 -14.56
C GLU A 255 14.53 22.36 -13.89
N ARG A 256 14.63 21.28 -13.14
CA ARG A 256 15.86 20.78 -12.53
C ARG A 256 16.08 19.33 -12.94
N HIS A 257 17.26 19.04 -13.41
CA HIS A 257 17.64 17.74 -13.90
C HIS A 257 18.53 17.02 -12.88
N TYR A 258 18.27 15.73 -12.67
CA TYR A 258 19.02 14.88 -11.77
C TYR A 258 19.40 13.60 -12.52
N ASP A 259 20.69 13.26 -12.50
CA ASP A 259 21.14 11.94 -12.97
C ASP A 259 20.79 10.92 -11.89
N VAL A 260 20.00 9.91 -12.26
CA VAL A 260 19.44 8.90 -11.37
C VAL A 260 19.44 7.54 -12.04
N ASP A 261 19.39 6.47 -11.24
CA ASP A 261 19.16 5.11 -11.69
C ASP A 261 17.84 4.51 -11.19
N ALA A 262 17.12 5.27 -10.32
CA ALA A 262 15.75 4.97 -9.96
C ALA A 262 14.97 6.24 -9.58
N VAL A 263 13.65 6.20 -9.79
CA VAL A 263 12.69 7.21 -9.33
C VAL A 263 11.58 6.53 -8.56
N CYS A 264 11.30 7.01 -7.35
CA CYS A 264 10.21 6.50 -6.52
C CYS A 264 9.05 7.49 -6.50
N LEU A 265 7.86 7.03 -6.91
CA LEU A 265 6.65 7.83 -7.02
C LEU A 265 5.72 7.56 -5.84
N GLY A 266 5.39 8.61 -5.08
CA GLY A 266 4.52 8.53 -3.90
C GLY A 266 3.35 9.51 -3.96
N TYR A 267 2.50 9.44 -4.99
CA TYR A 267 1.34 10.32 -5.18
C TYR A 267 0.06 9.82 -4.49
N GLY A 268 0.20 8.96 -3.50
CA GLY A 268 -0.89 8.37 -2.73
C GLY A 268 -1.21 6.93 -3.14
N LEU A 269 -2.29 6.41 -2.59
CA LEU A 269 -2.76 5.05 -2.78
C LEU A 269 -4.16 5.06 -3.40
N LEU A 270 -4.55 3.96 -4.02
CA LEU A 270 -5.87 3.72 -4.58
C LEU A 270 -6.45 2.43 -4.02
N PRO A 271 -7.72 2.40 -3.60
CA PRO A 271 -8.40 1.18 -3.16
C PRO A 271 -8.40 0.08 -4.23
N ALA A 272 -8.12 -1.14 -3.83
CA ALA A 272 -8.09 -2.31 -4.71
C ALA A 272 -9.50 -2.96 -4.80
N PHE A 273 -10.44 -2.28 -5.46
CA PHE A 273 -11.86 -2.65 -5.51
C PHE A 273 -12.27 -3.52 -6.71
N GLN A 274 -11.34 -4.05 -7.49
CA GLN A 274 -11.62 -4.77 -8.73
C GLN A 274 -12.54 -5.97 -8.52
N LEU A 275 -12.36 -6.72 -7.42
CA LEU A 275 -13.25 -7.84 -7.07
C LEU A 275 -14.65 -7.35 -6.69
N ALA A 276 -14.78 -6.21 -6.01
CA ALA A 276 -16.08 -5.62 -5.71
C ALA A 276 -16.82 -5.23 -6.98
N VAL A 277 -16.13 -4.69 -7.99
CA VAL A 277 -16.71 -4.40 -9.31
C VAL A 277 -17.14 -5.68 -10.02
N ALA A 278 -16.32 -6.72 -9.99
CA ALA A 278 -16.66 -8.02 -10.61
C ALA A 278 -17.91 -8.64 -9.98
N LEU A 279 -18.16 -8.39 -8.70
CA LEU A 279 -19.37 -8.79 -7.98
C LEU A 279 -20.57 -7.87 -8.23
N GLY A 280 -20.44 -6.78 -8.99
CA GLY A 280 -21.50 -5.82 -9.23
C GLY A 280 -21.78 -4.85 -8.08
N CYS A 281 -20.85 -4.71 -7.13
CA CYS A 281 -20.96 -3.71 -6.08
C CYS A 281 -20.96 -2.29 -6.66
N LYS A 282 -21.81 -1.41 -6.13
CA LYS A 282 -21.81 0.00 -6.53
C LYS A 282 -20.58 0.70 -5.95
N LEU A 283 -20.04 1.64 -6.74
CA LEU A 283 -18.95 2.51 -6.32
C LEU A 283 -19.46 3.93 -6.06
N ARG A 284 -18.85 4.64 -5.13
CA ARG A 284 -18.97 6.08 -4.94
C ARG A 284 -17.67 6.77 -5.32
N PHE A 285 -17.76 7.98 -5.88
CA PHE A 285 -16.58 8.82 -6.04
C PHE A 285 -16.30 9.53 -4.70
N ASP A 286 -15.11 9.31 -4.18
CA ASP A 286 -14.65 9.97 -2.96
C ASP A 286 -13.79 11.18 -3.31
N GLN A 287 -14.21 12.36 -2.83
CA GLN A 287 -13.51 13.61 -3.14
C GLN A 287 -12.15 13.74 -2.45
N GLN A 288 -11.97 13.12 -1.28
CA GLN A 288 -10.70 13.16 -0.56
C GLN A 288 -9.67 12.26 -1.22
N LEU A 289 -10.09 11.06 -1.60
CA LEU A 289 -9.27 10.14 -2.38
C LEU A 289 -9.07 10.62 -3.83
N ASN A 290 -9.96 11.48 -4.34
CA ASN A 290 -10.09 11.79 -5.76
C ASN A 290 -10.12 10.50 -6.61
N TRP A 291 -10.91 9.50 -6.16
CA TRP A 291 -11.04 8.18 -6.77
C TRP A 291 -12.31 7.48 -6.30
N PHE A 292 -12.52 6.28 -6.80
CA PHE A 292 -13.68 5.46 -6.45
C PHE A 292 -13.39 4.54 -5.27
N ALA A 293 -14.43 4.26 -4.47
CA ALA A 293 -14.44 3.26 -3.42
C ALA A 293 -15.80 2.52 -3.41
N PRO A 294 -15.87 1.28 -2.93
CA PRO A 294 -17.14 0.57 -2.79
C PRO A 294 -18.10 1.28 -1.84
N VAL A 295 -19.38 1.30 -2.21
CA VAL A 295 -20.46 1.74 -1.30
C VAL A 295 -20.71 0.63 -0.30
N HIS A 296 -20.69 0.95 0.98
CA HIS A 296 -21.00 0.05 2.10
C HIS A 296 -21.85 0.76 3.15
N ASP A 297 -22.51 0.00 3.99
CA ASP A 297 -23.25 0.49 5.16
C ASP A 297 -22.36 0.56 6.42
N GLU A 298 -22.98 0.79 7.58
CA GLU A 298 -22.27 0.86 8.88
C GLU A 298 -21.71 -0.48 9.36
N ASN A 299 -22.19 -1.60 8.80
CA ASN A 299 -21.72 -2.95 9.05
C ASN A 299 -20.69 -3.42 8.00
N MET A 300 -20.20 -2.51 7.16
CA MET A 300 -19.27 -2.79 6.08
C MET A 300 -19.84 -3.68 4.96
N GLU A 301 -21.17 -3.94 4.94
CA GLU A 301 -21.82 -4.69 3.88
C GLU A 301 -21.99 -3.79 2.64
N THR A 302 -21.59 -4.32 1.48
CA THR A 302 -21.68 -3.60 0.20
C THR A 302 -23.13 -3.59 -0.31
N THR A 303 -23.34 -3.02 -1.51
CA THR A 303 -24.66 -3.09 -2.18
C THR A 303 -25.01 -4.50 -2.71
N GLN A 304 -24.09 -5.45 -2.59
CA GLN A 304 -24.34 -6.87 -2.91
C GLN A 304 -24.48 -7.65 -1.58
N PRO A 305 -25.62 -8.31 -1.38
CA PRO A 305 -25.87 -9.06 -0.14
C PRO A 305 -24.80 -10.13 0.11
N GLY A 306 -24.30 -10.17 1.35
CA GLY A 306 -23.29 -11.14 1.76
C GLY A 306 -21.86 -10.79 1.31
N VAL A 307 -21.65 -9.63 0.71
CA VAL A 307 -20.33 -9.12 0.33
C VAL A 307 -19.97 -7.93 1.20
N PHE A 308 -18.89 -8.06 1.95
CA PHE A 308 -18.36 -7.04 2.87
C PHE A 308 -17.01 -6.51 2.38
N VAL A 309 -16.64 -5.33 2.84
CA VAL A 309 -15.35 -4.69 2.57
C VAL A 309 -14.71 -4.24 3.88
N ALA A 310 -13.37 -4.30 4.01
CA ALA A 310 -12.68 -3.83 5.21
C ALA A 310 -11.24 -3.40 4.90
N GLY A 311 -10.77 -2.36 5.55
CA GLY A 311 -9.43 -1.79 5.39
C GLY A 311 -9.30 -0.87 4.17
N ASP A 312 -8.08 -0.67 3.67
CA ASP A 312 -7.78 0.34 2.64
C ASP A 312 -8.54 0.16 1.30
N VAL A 313 -9.36 -0.88 1.14
CA VAL A 313 -10.30 -1.02 0.02
C VAL A 313 -11.50 -0.07 0.15
N THR A 314 -11.82 0.38 1.36
CA THR A 314 -12.94 1.30 1.67
C THR A 314 -12.51 2.75 1.66
N ASP A 315 -11.37 3.02 2.30
CA ASP A 315 -10.72 4.33 2.44
C ASP A 315 -9.24 4.13 2.87
N ILE A 316 -8.36 5.05 2.51
CA ILE A 316 -6.94 4.99 2.87
C ILE A 316 -6.72 5.62 4.25
N ALA A 317 -7.13 4.92 5.29
CA ALA A 317 -7.10 5.41 6.68
C ALA A 317 -5.94 4.84 7.53
N GLY A 318 -5.25 3.82 7.02
CA GLY A 318 -4.08 3.21 7.64
C GLY A 318 -4.39 2.00 8.54
N SER A 319 -3.33 1.32 8.98
CA SER A 319 -3.43 -0.02 9.60
C SER A 319 -4.30 -0.08 10.87
N LYS A 320 -4.30 0.96 11.70
CA LYS A 320 -5.11 0.99 12.94
C LYS A 320 -6.61 1.01 12.64
N VAL A 321 -7.04 1.79 11.65
CA VAL A 321 -8.42 1.83 11.20
C VAL A 321 -8.78 0.51 10.53
N ALA A 322 -7.91 -0.01 9.67
CA ALA A 322 -8.10 -1.29 9.02
C ALA A 322 -8.32 -2.46 10.03
N VAL A 323 -7.64 -2.45 11.17
CA VAL A 323 -7.86 -3.42 12.25
C VAL A 323 -9.26 -3.30 12.83
N VAL A 324 -9.75 -2.08 13.06
CA VAL A 324 -11.10 -1.83 13.62
C VAL A 324 -12.19 -2.22 12.63
N GLU A 325 -12.02 -1.88 11.34
CA GLU A 325 -12.97 -2.25 10.29
C GLU A 325 -13.07 -3.78 10.08
N GLY A 326 -12.00 -4.51 10.38
CA GLY A 326 -12.00 -5.97 10.36
C GLY A 326 -12.69 -6.61 11.57
N GLN A 327 -13.00 -5.87 12.63
CA GLN A 327 -13.70 -6.37 13.83
C GLN A 327 -15.21 -6.38 13.68
#